data_54ef3d308fe0763068adc93e4334210d
#
_entry.id   54ef3d308fe0763068adc93e4334210d
#
_cell.length_a   1.000
_cell.length_b   1.000
_cell.length_c   1.000
_cell.angle_alpha   90.00
_cell.angle_beta   90.00
_cell.angle_gamma   90.00
#
_symmetry.space_group_name_H-M   'P 1'
#
loop_
_entity.id
_entity.type
_entity.pdbx_description
1 polymer ?
#
loop_
_entity_poly.entity_id
_entity_poly.type
_entity_poly.pdbx_seq_one_letter_code
_entity_poly.pdbx_strand_id
1 'polypeptide(L)'
;MFYNKIGIIEMSKKEIKKYAKPFGKKEKVLNYTSNTYQLTRPNKVDAVMALIRECQPKALDEWEKYYFEKAYTKKKDKVKITKETLDELGERLYAKITEVVIPEWTAAFQDLTLQDCKDYIYEVTIVRTYDGFLLEKSVINDGLAKIFPEIEFEESDSELDHAGDIDYLGKVGDKYFGIQIKPITANANFGNYKLTERMSESFQDFEKKYGGKVFVIFSTRTGDKKVIKNKEVIDEIRAEIERLKTASL
;
A
#
# COMPACT_ATOMS: atom_id res chain seq x y z
N MET A 1 -7.23 -31.43 -24.82
CA MET A 1 -8.37 -30.66 -24.35
C MET A 1 -8.77 -31.16 -22.95
N PHE A 2 -8.09 -30.70 -21.90
CA PHE A 2 -8.44 -30.99 -20.50
C PHE A 2 -8.23 -29.70 -19.69
N TYR A 3 -9.30 -28.93 -19.55
CA TYR A 3 -9.37 -27.87 -18.56
C TYR A 3 -9.73 -28.53 -17.24
N ASN A 4 -8.77 -28.68 -16.33
CA ASN A 4 -9.02 -29.00 -14.93
C ASN A 4 -9.73 -27.82 -14.28
N LYS A 5 -11.01 -27.97 -13.96
CA LYS A 5 -11.74 -27.09 -13.05
C LYS A 5 -11.08 -27.19 -11.68
N ILE A 6 -10.29 -26.18 -11.32
CA ILE A 6 -9.89 -25.92 -9.94
C ILE A 6 -11.19 -25.56 -9.21
N GLY A 7 -11.70 -26.48 -8.37
CA GLY A 7 -12.85 -26.22 -7.54
C GLY A 7 -12.50 -25.14 -6.52
N ILE A 8 -13.03 -23.95 -6.70
CA ILE A 8 -13.02 -22.90 -5.69
C ILE A 8 -13.89 -23.40 -4.56
N ILE A 9 -13.28 -23.75 -3.43
CA ILE A 9 -14.02 -24.06 -2.19
C ILE A 9 -14.52 -22.71 -1.68
N GLU A 10 -15.75 -22.36 -2.01
CA GLU A 10 -16.49 -21.26 -1.42
C GLU A 10 -16.85 -21.63 0.03
N MET A 11 -15.91 -21.43 0.95
CA MET A 11 -16.25 -21.46 2.38
C MET A 11 -17.19 -20.31 2.67
N SER A 12 -18.39 -20.62 3.14
CA SER A 12 -19.38 -19.60 3.46
C SER A 12 -18.85 -18.68 4.55
N LYS A 13 -19.14 -17.37 4.48
CA LYS A 13 -18.81 -16.38 5.53
C LYS A 13 -19.29 -16.81 6.94
N LYS A 14 -20.26 -17.73 7.03
CA LYS A 14 -20.75 -18.33 8.28
C LYS A 14 -19.75 -19.29 8.93
N GLU A 15 -19.01 -20.08 8.15
CA GLU A 15 -18.03 -21.05 8.67
C GLU A 15 -16.79 -20.35 9.22
N ILE A 16 -16.30 -19.30 8.56
CA ILE A 16 -15.17 -18.50 9.06
C ILE A 16 -15.53 -17.84 10.41
N LYS A 17 -16.75 -17.33 10.58
CA LYS A 17 -17.22 -16.74 11.84
C LYS A 17 -17.27 -17.73 13.01
N LYS A 18 -17.38 -19.05 12.77
CA LYS A 18 -17.39 -20.07 13.81
C LYS A 18 -16.06 -20.15 14.58
N TYR A 19 -14.95 -19.84 13.92
CA TYR A 19 -13.61 -19.94 14.50
C TYR A 19 -13.07 -18.58 14.96
N ALA A 20 -13.60 -17.47 14.43
CA ALA A 20 -13.16 -16.14 14.77
C ALA A 20 -13.65 -15.74 16.18
N LYS A 21 -12.69 -15.45 17.08
CA LYS A 21 -13.01 -14.86 18.38
C LYS A 21 -13.25 -13.36 18.21
N PRO A 22 -14.44 -12.82 18.55
CA PRO A 22 -14.69 -11.40 18.44
C PRO A 22 -13.98 -10.65 19.58
N PHE A 23 -12.98 -9.84 19.24
CA PHE A 23 -12.27 -8.99 20.21
C PHE A 23 -12.95 -7.62 20.41
N GLY A 24 -13.85 -7.21 19.51
CA GLY A 24 -14.55 -5.94 19.58
C GLY A 24 -13.59 -4.75 19.61
N LYS A 25 -13.84 -3.77 20.49
CA LYS A 25 -12.99 -2.57 20.62
C LYS A 25 -11.54 -2.88 21.01
N LYS A 26 -11.29 -4.01 21.66
CA LYS A 26 -9.94 -4.46 22.07
C LYS A 26 -9.05 -4.77 20.88
N GLU A 27 -9.63 -5.16 19.74
CA GLU A 27 -8.87 -5.53 18.54
C GLU A 27 -7.93 -4.43 18.05
N LYS A 28 -8.35 -3.15 18.16
CA LYS A 28 -7.50 -2.01 17.77
C LYS A 28 -6.22 -1.95 18.59
N VAL A 29 -6.31 -2.13 19.90
CA VAL A 29 -5.15 -2.12 20.80
C VAL A 29 -4.27 -3.34 20.58
N LEU A 30 -4.86 -4.52 20.44
CA LEU A 30 -4.16 -5.78 20.18
C LEU A 30 -3.36 -5.69 18.87
N ASN A 31 -3.99 -5.24 17.79
CA ASN A 31 -3.34 -5.08 16.49
C ASN A 31 -2.23 -4.02 16.52
N TYR A 32 -2.51 -2.85 17.10
CA TYR A 32 -1.52 -1.79 17.24
C TYR A 32 -0.27 -2.32 17.95
N THR A 33 -0.43 -2.91 19.13
CA THR A 33 0.67 -3.40 19.94
C THR A 33 1.41 -4.57 19.28
N SER A 34 0.67 -5.55 18.75
CA SER A 34 1.28 -6.69 18.05
C SER A 34 2.14 -6.24 16.85
N ASN A 35 1.69 -5.26 16.07
CA ASN A 35 2.43 -4.73 14.93
C ASN A 35 3.61 -3.87 15.37
N THR A 36 3.44 -2.97 16.33
CA THR A 36 4.50 -2.08 16.84
C THR A 36 5.67 -2.89 17.40
N TYR A 37 5.38 -3.92 18.19
CA TYR A 37 6.40 -4.79 18.79
C TYR A 37 6.72 -6.03 17.95
N GLN A 38 6.19 -6.13 16.72
CA GLN A 38 6.49 -7.16 15.74
C GLN A 38 6.31 -8.60 16.28
N LEU A 39 5.26 -8.83 17.09
CA LEU A 39 5.07 -10.10 17.79
C LEU A 39 4.65 -11.25 16.87
N THR A 40 4.06 -10.95 15.71
CA THR A 40 3.58 -11.95 14.73
C THR A 40 4.43 -11.95 13.44
N ARG A 41 5.70 -11.48 13.48
CA ARG A 41 6.60 -11.52 12.33
C ARG A 41 7.17 -12.91 12.08
N PRO A 42 7.58 -13.23 10.84
CA PRO A 42 8.10 -14.56 10.48
C PRO A 42 9.28 -15.07 11.33
N ASN A 43 10.06 -14.19 11.94
CA ASN A 43 11.11 -14.59 12.85
C ASN A 43 10.62 -15.11 14.21
N LYS A 44 9.30 -15.02 14.48
CA LYS A 44 8.64 -15.47 15.71
C LYS A 44 7.59 -16.55 15.48
N VAL A 45 6.84 -16.45 14.38
CA VAL A 45 5.71 -17.36 14.06
C VAL A 45 5.89 -18.09 12.74
N ASP A 46 7.10 -18.09 12.17
CA ASP A 46 7.43 -18.60 10.83
C ASP A 46 6.71 -17.85 9.67
N ALA A 47 6.90 -18.33 8.46
CA ALA A 47 6.24 -17.81 7.25
C ALA A 47 4.83 -18.43 7.11
N VAL A 48 3.91 -18.04 7.98
CA VAL A 48 2.55 -18.61 8.10
C VAL A 48 1.86 -18.75 6.74
N MET A 49 1.95 -17.72 5.88
CA MET A 49 1.33 -17.74 4.55
C MET A 49 1.99 -18.72 3.57
N ALA A 50 3.27 -19.02 3.73
CA ALA A 50 3.94 -20.05 2.93
C ALA A 50 3.51 -21.45 3.40
N LEU A 51 3.52 -21.67 4.70
CA LEU A 51 3.13 -22.95 5.29
C LEU A 51 1.67 -23.32 4.98
N ILE A 52 0.71 -22.38 5.07
CA ILE A 52 -0.68 -22.68 4.76
C ILE A 52 -0.90 -22.96 3.27
N ARG A 53 -0.14 -22.29 2.38
CA ARG A 53 -0.18 -22.58 0.94
C ARG A 53 0.43 -23.93 0.60
N GLU A 54 1.40 -24.40 1.36
CA GLU A 54 1.98 -25.73 1.23
C GLU A 54 1.00 -26.80 1.74
N CYS A 55 0.38 -26.56 2.89
CA CYS A 55 -0.58 -27.48 3.52
C CYS A 55 -1.86 -27.65 2.70
N GLN A 56 -2.39 -26.57 2.11
CA GLN A 56 -3.71 -26.56 1.42
C GLN A 56 -4.83 -27.19 2.26
N PRO A 57 -4.99 -26.78 3.56
CA PRO A 57 -5.89 -27.45 4.50
C PRO A 57 -7.35 -27.28 4.10
N LYS A 58 -8.15 -28.31 4.36
CA LYS A 58 -9.61 -28.28 4.16
C LYS A 58 -10.38 -27.91 5.44
N ALA A 59 -9.72 -27.99 6.60
CA ALA A 59 -10.30 -27.66 7.90
C ALA A 59 -9.27 -27.00 8.81
N LEU A 60 -9.74 -26.31 9.87
CA LEU A 60 -8.86 -25.58 10.79
C LEU A 60 -7.93 -26.50 11.59
N ASP A 61 -8.45 -27.64 12.04
CA ASP A 61 -7.68 -28.65 12.80
C ASP A 61 -6.55 -29.26 11.97
N GLU A 62 -6.78 -29.49 10.67
CA GLU A 62 -5.73 -29.90 9.73
C GLU A 62 -4.63 -28.85 9.62
N TRP A 63 -5.02 -27.57 9.51
CA TRP A 63 -4.07 -26.47 9.50
C TRP A 63 -3.31 -26.36 10.82
N GLU A 64 -3.98 -26.40 11.95
CA GLU A 64 -3.37 -26.28 13.28
C GLU A 64 -2.34 -27.40 13.49
N LYS A 65 -2.69 -28.63 13.16
CA LYS A 65 -1.78 -29.79 13.25
C LYS A 65 -0.55 -29.60 12.37
N TYR A 66 -0.75 -29.25 11.10
CA TYR A 66 0.34 -29.03 10.16
C TYR A 66 1.25 -27.90 10.61
N TYR A 67 0.68 -26.79 11.07
CA TYR A 67 1.45 -25.64 11.54
C TYR A 67 2.37 -26.03 12.72
N PHE A 68 1.85 -26.66 13.74
CA PHE A 68 2.66 -27.08 14.88
C PHE A 68 3.64 -28.24 14.55
N GLU A 69 3.41 -28.95 13.47
CA GLU A 69 4.38 -29.95 12.98
C GLU A 69 5.55 -29.31 12.23
N LYS A 70 5.30 -28.29 11.42
CA LYS A 70 6.28 -27.73 10.45
C LYS A 70 6.86 -26.38 10.82
N ALA A 71 6.22 -25.60 11.69
CA ALA A 71 6.65 -24.23 11.96
C ALA A 71 7.85 -24.14 12.92
N TYR A 72 8.80 -23.26 12.56
CA TYR A 72 10.01 -22.95 13.33
C TYR A 72 10.28 -21.45 13.32
N THR A 73 10.86 -20.92 14.41
CA THR A 73 11.35 -19.54 14.42
C THR A 73 12.46 -19.38 13.38
N LYS A 74 12.44 -18.27 12.61
CA LYS A 74 13.51 -17.93 11.65
C LYS A 74 14.70 -17.25 12.32
N LYS A 75 15.09 -17.67 13.50
CA LYS A 75 16.33 -17.25 14.18
C LYS A 75 17.48 -18.20 13.85
N LYS A 76 18.70 -17.78 14.20
CA LYS A 76 19.92 -18.58 14.04
C LYS A 76 19.77 -19.95 14.71
N ASP A 77 19.09 -19.99 15.86
CA ASP A 77 18.66 -21.19 16.54
C ASP A 77 17.20 -21.44 16.20
N LYS A 78 16.96 -22.35 15.26
CA LYS A 78 15.60 -22.76 14.87
C LYS A 78 14.89 -23.42 16.04
N VAL A 79 14.00 -22.69 16.70
CA VAL A 79 13.15 -23.22 17.78
C VAL A 79 11.82 -23.61 17.17
N LYS A 80 11.35 -24.82 17.49
CA LYS A 80 10.03 -25.30 17.07
C LYS A 80 8.94 -24.45 17.69
N ILE A 81 7.95 -24.09 16.88
CA ILE A 81 6.78 -23.34 17.37
C ILE A 81 5.75 -24.33 17.89
N THR A 82 5.33 -24.10 19.12
CA THR A 82 4.30 -24.88 19.81
C THR A 82 3.18 -23.94 20.25
N LYS A 83 2.13 -24.52 20.85
CA LYS A 83 1.06 -23.73 21.43
C LYS A 83 1.58 -22.85 22.57
N GLU A 84 2.45 -23.38 23.40
CA GLU A 84 3.11 -22.66 24.50
C GLU A 84 3.93 -21.47 23.98
N THR A 85 4.62 -21.64 22.85
CA THR A 85 5.34 -20.51 22.20
C THR A 85 4.39 -19.39 21.77
N LEU A 86 3.18 -19.74 21.27
CA LEU A 86 2.18 -18.73 20.92
C LEU A 86 1.57 -18.08 22.19
N ASP A 87 1.37 -18.85 23.24
CA ASP A 87 0.89 -18.34 24.53
C ASP A 87 1.90 -17.36 25.14
N GLU A 88 3.21 -17.66 25.12
CA GLU A 88 4.27 -16.75 25.52
C GLU A 88 4.28 -15.43 24.70
N LEU A 89 3.99 -15.49 23.41
CA LEU A 89 3.82 -14.28 22.59
C LEU A 89 2.58 -13.48 23.02
N GLY A 90 1.51 -14.15 23.43
CA GLY A 90 0.33 -13.55 24.03
C GLY A 90 0.64 -12.85 25.35
N GLU A 91 1.41 -13.48 26.24
CA GLU A 91 1.88 -12.88 27.50
C GLU A 91 2.74 -11.64 27.25
N ARG A 92 3.67 -11.71 26.30
CA ARG A 92 4.47 -10.56 25.88
C ARG A 92 3.61 -9.44 25.31
N LEU A 93 2.58 -9.76 24.54
CA LEU A 93 1.62 -8.79 24.05
C LEU A 93 0.90 -8.10 25.20
N TYR A 94 0.42 -8.87 26.19
CA TYR A 94 -0.22 -8.32 27.39
C TYR A 94 0.72 -7.42 28.18
N ALA A 95 1.94 -7.85 28.47
CA ALA A 95 2.96 -7.04 29.14
C ALA A 95 3.24 -5.73 28.40
N LYS A 96 3.37 -5.76 27.07
CA LYS A 96 3.56 -4.53 26.28
C LYS A 96 2.36 -3.59 26.33
N ILE A 97 1.15 -4.12 26.40
CA ILE A 97 -0.05 -3.30 26.56
C ILE A 97 -0.07 -2.63 27.92
N THR A 98 0.14 -3.40 29.00
CA THR A 98 -0.02 -2.92 30.37
C THR A 98 1.13 -2.05 30.85
N GLU A 99 2.36 -2.39 30.48
CA GLU A 99 3.56 -1.72 30.99
C GLU A 99 4.02 -0.56 30.10
N VAL A 100 3.61 -0.52 28.84
CA VAL A 100 4.08 0.50 27.88
C VAL A 100 2.90 1.26 27.28
N VAL A 101 2.03 0.58 26.50
CA VAL A 101 1.00 1.27 25.71
C VAL A 101 -0.01 2.00 26.58
N ILE A 102 -0.50 1.38 27.66
CA ILE A 102 -1.45 2.05 28.57
C ILE A 102 -0.84 3.28 29.21
N PRO A 103 0.36 3.24 29.84
CA PRO A 103 0.99 4.42 30.40
C PRO A 103 1.24 5.52 29.36
N GLU A 104 1.80 5.20 28.20
CA GLU A 104 2.08 6.16 27.12
C GLU A 104 0.79 6.84 26.61
N TRP A 105 -0.25 6.07 26.35
CA TRP A 105 -1.51 6.63 25.88
C TRP A 105 -2.24 7.42 26.95
N THR A 106 -2.17 6.97 28.21
CA THR A 106 -2.75 7.73 29.33
C THR A 106 -2.08 9.09 29.46
N ALA A 107 -0.76 9.15 29.41
CA ALA A 107 -0.02 10.41 29.42
C ALA A 107 -0.42 11.30 28.23
N ALA A 108 -0.44 10.74 27.01
CA ALA A 108 -0.83 11.48 25.82
C ALA A 108 -2.27 12.04 25.90
N PHE A 109 -3.22 11.27 26.45
CA PHE A 109 -4.59 11.76 26.66
C PHE A 109 -4.69 12.85 27.72
N GLN A 110 -3.85 12.79 28.76
CA GLN A 110 -3.79 13.81 29.81
C GLN A 110 -3.20 15.12 29.29
N ASP A 111 -2.23 15.05 28.40
CA ASP A 111 -1.57 16.21 27.80
C ASP A 111 -2.36 16.83 26.65
N LEU A 112 -3.30 16.09 26.05
CA LEU A 112 -4.05 16.54 24.88
C LEU A 112 -4.96 17.75 25.21
N THR A 113 -4.75 18.83 24.50
CA THR A 113 -5.55 20.07 24.63
C THR A 113 -6.49 20.29 23.44
N LEU A 114 -7.47 21.18 23.63
CA LEU A 114 -8.32 21.65 22.52
C LEU A 114 -7.48 22.33 21.44
N GLN A 115 -6.40 23.02 21.82
CA GLN A 115 -5.53 23.69 20.86
C GLN A 115 -4.79 22.68 19.99
N ASP A 116 -4.27 21.60 20.56
CA ASP A 116 -3.63 20.52 19.78
C ASP A 116 -4.58 19.94 18.73
N CYS A 117 -5.86 19.75 19.08
CA CYS A 117 -6.85 19.27 18.12
C CYS A 117 -7.07 20.25 16.97
N LYS A 118 -7.13 21.56 17.27
CA LYS A 118 -7.28 22.60 16.25
C LYS A 118 -6.05 22.68 15.34
N ASP A 119 -4.87 22.68 15.95
CA ASP A 119 -3.60 22.74 15.24
C ASP A 119 -3.41 21.51 14.35
N TYR A 120 -3.79 20.34 14.85
CA TYR A 120 -3.75 19.11 14.05
C TYR A 120 -4.67 19.17 12.82
N ILE A 121 -5.91 19.66 12.99
CA ILE A 121 -6.83 19.79 11.83
C ILE A 121 -6.27 20.82 10.83
N TYR A 122 -5.74 21.94 11.29
CA TYR A 122 -5.07 22.93 10.42
C TYR A 122 -3.88 22.30 9.70
N GLU A 123 -3.02 21.62 10.44
CA GLU A 123 -1.83 20.95 9.93
C GLU A 123 -2.19 19.96 8.81
N VAL A 124 -3.12 19.03 9.03
CA VAL A 124 -3.47 18.00 8.04
C VAL A 124 -4.23 18.56 6.84
N THR A 125 -5.02 19.63 7.05
CA THR A 125 -5.87 20.20 6.00
C THR A 125 -5.13 21.22 5.14
N ILE A 126 -4.29 22.04 5.73
CA ILE A 126 -3.62 23.16 5.02
C ILE A 126 -2.16 22.85 4.78
N VAL A 127 -1.39 22.61 5.85
CA VAL A 127 0.08 22.53 5.74
C VAL A 127 0.51 21.29 4.97
N ARG A 128 0.01 20.10 5.34
CA ARG A 128 0.38 18.84 4.66
C ARG A 128 -0.17 18.77 3.25
N THR A 129 -1.36 19.31 3.01
CA THR A 129 -1.92 19.37 1.65
C THR A 129 -1.07 20.26 0.77
N TYR A 130 -0.64 21.44 1.26
CA TYR A 130 0.25 22.33 0.53
C TYR A 130 1.63 21.71 0.29
N ASP A 131 2.23 21.10 1.32
CA ASP A 131 3.50 20.35 1.20
C ASP A 131 3.39 19.21 0.17
N GLY A 132 2.29 18.46 0.20
CA GLY A 132 1.99 17.42 -0.77
C GLY A 132 1.95 17.95 -2.20
N PHE A 133 1.21 19.03 -2.42
CA PHE A 133 1.11 19.71 -3.71
C PHE A 133 2.48 20.17 -4.23
N LEU A 134 3.29 20.83 -3.41
CA LEU A 134 4.63 21.25 -3.81
C LEU A 134 5.54 20.07 -4.16
N LEU A 135 5.44 18.99 -3.40
CA LEU A 135 6.20 17.77 -3.68
C LEU A 135 5.75 17.10 -4.98
N GLU A 136 4.47 17.11 -5.32
CA GLU A 136 3.97 16.60 -6.59
C GLU A 136 4.45 17.45 -7.76
N LYS A 137 4.37 18.77 -7.64
CA LYS A 137 4.97 19.70 -8.63
C LYS A 137 6.46 19.44 -8.86
N SER A 138 7.20 19.05 -7.82
CA SER A 138 8.63 18.75 -7.98
C SER A 138 8.89 17.50 -8.84
N VAL A 139 7.99 16.52 -8.88
CA VAL A 139 8.10 15.36 -9.79
C VAL A 139 8.01 15.81 -11.24
N ILE A 140 7.13 16.76 -11.54
CA ILE A 140 6.97 17.31 -12.88
C ILE A 140 8.12 18.26 -13.20
N ASN A 141 8.28 19.36 -12.44
CA ASN A 141 9.18 20.45 -12.76
C ASN A 141 10.66 20.08 -12.65
N ASP A 142 11.03 19.33 -11.60
CA ASP A 142 12.41 18.91 -11.34
C ASP A 142 12.75 17.53 -11.94
N GLY A 143 11.72 16.75 -12.28
CA GLY A 143 11.81 15.43 -12.89
C GLY A 143 11.48 15.45 -14.38
N LEU A 144 10.21 15.25 -14.72
CA LEU A 144 9.79 15.00 -16.11
C LEU A 144 10.06 16.14 -17.06
N ALA A 145 9.81 17.39 -16.68
CA ALA A 145 10.03 18.55 -17.56
C ALA A 145 11.51 18.75 -17.93
N LYS A 146 12.44 18.29 -17.08
CA LYS A 146 13.87 18.30 -17.42
C LYS A 146 14.27 17.16 -18.35
N ILE A 147 13.55 16.04 -18.30
CA ILE A 147 13.80 14.87 -19.15
C ILE A 147 13.15 15.05 -20.52
N PHE A 148 12.01 15.71 -20.58
CA PHE A 148 11.20 15.98 -21.78
C PHE A 148 10.93 17.48 -21.92
N PRO A 149 11.97 18.30 -22.22
CA PRO A 149 11.82 19.76 -22.27
C PRO A 149 10.91 20.25 -23.39
N GLU A 150 10.62 19.40 -24.38
CA GLU A 150 9.70 19.68 -25.48
C GLU A 150 8.23 19.44 -25.12
N ILE A 151 7.95 18.86 -23.95
CA ILE A 151 6.57 18.54 -23.51
C ILE A 151 6.10 19.62 -22.54
N GLU A 152 4.93 20.18 -22.84
CA GLU A 152 4.21 21.04 -21.90
C GLU A 152 3.42 20.14 -20.92
N PHE A 153 3.71 20.30 -19.62
CA PHE A 153 3.00 19.61 -18.55
C PHE A 153 2.03 20.58 -17.86
N GLU A 154 0.77 20.20 -17.79
CA GLU A 154 -0.28 20.96 -17.11
C GLU A 154 -0.97 20.13 -16.04
N GLU A 155 -1.46 20.78 -14.97
CA GLU A 155 -2.27 20.13 -13.95
C GLU A 155 -3.59 19.68 -14.58
N SER A 156 -4.07 18.48 -14.21
CA SER A 156 -5.38 18.01 -14.65
C SER A 156 -6.49 18.88 -14.05
N ASP A 157 -7.63 18.94 -14.70
CA ASP A 157 -8.81 19.58 -14.10
C ASP A 157 -9.38 18.71 -12.95
N SER A 158 -10.29 19.31 -12.16
CA SER A 158 -10.88 18.64 -11.01
C SER A 158 -11.68 17.37 -11.36
N GLU A 159 -12.18 17.26 -12.58
CA GLU A 159 -12.90 16.07 -13.04
C GLU A 159 -11.95 14.90 -13.28
N LEU A 160 -10.82 15.16 -13.94
CA LEU A 160 -9.78 14.17 -14.19
C LEU A 160 -9.04 13.76 -12.91
N ASP A 161 -8.75 14.70 -12.00
CA ASP A 161 -8.09 14.44 -10.73
C ASP A 161 -8.99 13.60 -9.79
N HIS A 162 -10.20 14.07 -9.50
CA HIS A 162 -11.07 13.41 -8.51
C HIS A 162 -11.77 12.14 -9.04
N ALA A 163 -12.21 12.14 -10.27
CA ALA A 163 -12.90 11.02 -10.88
C ALA A 163 -11.95 10.07 -11.62
N GLY A 164 -10.87 10.61 -12.18
CA GLY A 164 -9.95 9.91 -13.07
C GLY A 164 -8.66 9.40 -12.44
N ASP A 165 -8.32 9.81 -11.21
CA ASP A 165 -7.01 9.50 -10.61
C ASP A 165 -5.83 9.95 -11.53
N ILE A 166 -5.93 11.13 -12.20
CA ILE A 166 -4.93 11.68 -13.11
C ILE A 166 -4.51 13.05 -12.60
N ASP A 167 -3.25 13.20 -12.19
CA ASP A 167 -2.76 14.41 -11.55
C ASP A 167 -2.26 15.45 -12.57
N TYR A 168 -1.62 15.00 -13.67
CA TYR A 168 -1.02 15.86 -14.70
C TYR A 168 -1.25 15.32 -16.10
N LEU A 169 -1.20 16.24 -17.07
CA LEU A 169 -1.26 15.98 -18.50
C LEU A 169 0.03 16.39 -19.17
N GLY A 170 0.55 15.57 -20.08
CA GLY A 170 1.65 15.91 -20.98
C GLY A 170 1.13 16.07 -22.40
N LYS A 171 1.32 17.25 -23.02
CA LYS A 171 0.79 17.61 -24.32
C LYS A 171 1.72 17.23 -25.45
N VAL A 172 1.20 16.55 -26.47
CA VAL A 172 1.90 16.13 -27.68
C VAL A 172 1.05 16.47 -28.90
N GLY A 173 1.30 17.61 -29.52
CA GLY A 173 0.44 18.13 -30.60
C GLY A 173 -0.96 18.48 -30.07
N ASP A 174 -1.98 17.81 -30.59
CA ASP A 174 -3.39 17.90 -30.21
C ASP A 174 -3.84 16.80 -29.23
N LYS A 175 -2.91 15.93 -28.83
CA LYS A 175 -3.15 14.79 -27.96
C LYS A 175 -2.48 14.96 -26.60
N TYR A 176 -2.95 14.17 -25.62
CA TYR A 176 -2.41 14.20 -24.28
C TYR A 176 -2.15 12.78 -23.78
N PHE A 177 -1.13 12.63 -22.95
CA PHE A 177 -0.96 11.47 -22.07
C PHE A 177 -1.13 11.90 -20.62
N GLY A 178 -1.62 10.99 -19.78
CA GLY A 178 -1.88 11.26 -18.37
C GLY A 178 -0.75 10.79 -17.46
N ILE A 179 -0.62 11.45 -16.30
CA ILE A 179 0.32 11.09 -15.24
C ILE A 179 -0.44 11.02 -13.93
N GLN A 180 -0.32 9.89 -13.24
CA GLN A 180 -0.72 9.69 -11.86
C GLN A 180 0.51 9.57 -10.98
N ILE A 181 0.62 10.38 -9.91
CA ILE A 181 1.74 10.36 -8.97
C ILE A 181 1.32 9.64 -7.69
N LYS A 182 1.96 8.51 -7.39
CA LYS A 182 1.70 7.73 -6.16
C LYS A 182 2.88 7.87 -5.20
N PRO A 183 2.72 8.57 -4.07
CA PRO A 183 3.76 8.63 -3.05
C PRO A 183 3.94 7.25 -2.39
N ILE A 184 5.19 6.83 -2.26
CA ILE A 184 5.56 5.59 -1.58
C ILE A 184 6.66 5.86 -0.55
N THR A 185 6.74 5.01 0.48
CA THR A 185 7.88 5.04 1.41
C THR A 185 9.15 4.53 0.71
N ALA A 186 10.32 4.97 1.17
CA ALA A 186 11.61 4.64 0.55
C ALA A 186 11.84 3.14 0.36
N ASN A 187 11.30 2.31 1.27
CA ASN A 187 11.46 0.85 1.26
C ASN A 187 10.21 0.11 0.73
N ALA A 188 9.23 0.82 0.16
CA ALA A 188 8.04 0.18 -0.39
C ALA A 188 8.40 -0.65 -1.63
N ASN A 189 7.85 -1.86 -1.70
CA ASN A 189 7.89 -2.69 -2.89
C ASN A 189 6.63 -2.40 -3.72
N PHE A 190 6.81 -1.75 -4.88
CA PHE A 190 5.72 -1.40 -5.80
C PHE A 190 5.57 -2.42 -6.95
N GLY A 191 6.44 -3.42 -7.06
CA GLY A 191 6.38 -4.43 -8.12
C GLY A 191 5.10 -5.28 -8.13
N ASN A 192 4.34 -5.28 -7.02
CA ASN A 192 3.03 -5.94 -6.91
C ASN A 192 1.85 -4.95 -6.96
N TYR A 193 2.09 -3.68 -7.31
CA TYR A 193 1.02 -2.70 -7.43
C TYR A 193 0.07 -3.09 -8.55
N LYS A 194 -1.23 -3.10 -8.26
CA LYS A 194 -2.28 -3.33 -9.24
C LYS A 194 -3.21 -2.14 -9.24
N LEU A 195 -3.57 -1.68 -10.42
CA LEU A 195 -4.64 -0.71 -10.58
C LEU A 195 -5.94 -1.27 -10.01
N THR A 196 -6.73 -0.43 -9.36
CA THR A 196 -8.11 -0.79 -9.03
C THR A 196 -8.94 -0.88 -10.32
N GLU A 197 -10.08 -1.59 -10.28
CA GLU A 197 -10.99 -1.64 -11.43
C GLU A 197 -11.38 -0.23 -11.89
N ARG A 198 -11.75 0.65 -10.94
CA ARG A 198 -12.09 2.05 -11.23
C ARG A 198 -10.96 2.80 -11.93
N MET A 199 -9.71 2.69 -11.45
CA MET A 199 -8.56 3.34 -12.09
C MET A 199 -8.33 2.81 -13.50
N SER A 200 -8.48 1.48 -13.70
CA SER A 200 -8.30 0.86 -15.01
C SER A 200 -9.34 1.36 -16.01
N GLU A 201 -10.60 1.48 -15.60
CA GLU A 201 -11.68 2.04 -16.42
C GLU A 201 -11.40 3.52 -16.75
N SER A 202 -11.05 4.32 -15.74
CA SER A 202 -10.71 5.72 -15.91
C SER A 202 -9.56 5.95 -16.89
N PHE A 203 -8.50 5.15 -16.81
CA PHE A 203 -7.35 5.24 -17.72
C PHE A 203 -7.71 4.85 -19.15
N GLN A 204 -8.58 3.86 -19.33
CA GLN A 204 -9.09 3.50 -20.66
C GLN A 204 -9.97 4.61 -21.28
N ASP A 205 -10.82 5.24 -20.46
CA ASP A 205 -11.67 6.34 -20.93
C ASP A 205 -10.83 7.59 -21.25
N PHE A 206 -9.79 7.85 -20.48
CA PHE A 206 -8.80 8.88 -20.81
C PHE A 206 -8.12 8.60 -22.18
N GLU A 207 -7.63 7.38 -22.39
CA GLU A 207 -6.97 6.99 -23.66
C GLU A 207 -7.90 7.19 -24.86
N LYS A 208 -9.18 6.81 -24.74
CA LYS A 208 -10.18 7.04 -25.78
C LYS A 208 -10.43 8.51 -26.07
N LYS A 209 -10.49 9.36 -25.02
CA LYS A 209 -10.82 10.78 -25.12
C LYS A 209 -9.64 11.62 -25.59
N TYR A 210 -8.44 11.35 -25.08
CA TYR A 210 -7.26 12.19 -25.25
C TYR A 210 -6.15 11.56 -26.14
N GLY A 211 -6.31 10.30 -26.51
CA GLY A 211 -5.45 9.58 -27.46
C GLY A 211 -4.20 8.95 -26.89
N GLY A 212 -3.78 9.35 -25.68
CA GLY A 212 -2.57 8.83 -25.03
C GLY A 212 -2.87 8.06 -23.75
N LYS A 213 -1.90 7.24 -23.31
CA LYS A 213 -1.99 6.41 -22.11
C LYS A 213 -1.80 7.21 -20.84
N VAL A 214 -2.17 6.60 -19.70
CA VAL A 214 -1.87 7.12 -18.37
C VAL A 214 -0.74 6.32 -17.73
N PHE A 215 0.25 7.01 -17.16
CA PHE A 215 1.41 6.43 -16.51
C PHE A 215 1.37 6.65 -15.01
N VAL A 216 1.62 5.59 -14.23
CA VAL A 216 1.73 5.69 -12.78
C VAL A 216 3.17 5.90 -12.38
N ILE A 217 3.46 7.05 -11.77
CA ILE A 217 4.78 7.39 -11.26
C ILE A 217 4.83 7.16 -9.76
N PHE A 218 5.66 6.22 -9.32
CA PHE A 218 5.96 6.04 -7.91
C PHE A 218 7.03 7.03 -7.48
N SER A 219 6.70 7.88 -6.51
CA SER A 219 7.62 8.88 -5.99
C SER A 219 7.94 8.65 -4.52
N THR A 220 9.17 8.94 -4.13
CA THR A 220 9.61 8.93 -2.73
C THR A 220 10.23 10.26 -2.38
N ARG A 221 10.13 10.66 -1.10
CA ARG A 221 10.72 11.91 -0.62
C ARG A 221 12.23 11.73 -0.41
N THR A 222 13.01 12.68 -0.92
CA THR A 222 14.45 12.78 -0.66
C THR A 222 14.76 14.26 -0.36
N GLY A 223 14.93 14.57 0.94
CA GLY A 223 14.99 15.96 1.41
C GLY A 223 13.67 16.68 1.12
N ASP A 224 13.75 17.81 0.44
CA ASP A 224 12.60 18.66 0.11
C ASP A 224 11.99 18.35 -1.28
N LYS A 225 12.42 17.25 -1.92
CA LYS A 225 11.96 16.89 -3.26
C LYS A 225 11.42 15.46 -3.28
N LYS A 226 10.48 15.22 -4.19
CA LYS A 226 10.13 13.85 -4.60
C LYS A 226 11.01 13.42 -5.78
N VAL A 227 11.45 12.17 -5.76
CA VAL A 227 12.19 11.55 -6.85
C VAL A 227 11.43 10.36 -7.39
N ILE A 228 11.50 10.16 -8.70
CA ILE A 228 10.86 9.04 -9.39
C ILE A 228 11.59 7.75 -9.01
N LYS A 229 10.83 6.75 -8.58
CA LYS A 229 11.35 5.46 -8.09
C LYS A 229 11.33 4.38 -9.16
N ASN A 230 10.26 4.30 -9.96
CA ASN A 230 10.12 3.40 -11.11
C ASN A 230 10.70 4.07 -12.37
N LYS A 231 12.01 4.05 -12.49
CA LYS A 231 12.71 4.76 -13.58
C LYS A 231 12.35 4.24 -14.99
N GLU A 232 11.93 3.00 -15.10
CA GLU A 232 11.45 2.35 -16.33
C GLU A 232 10.27 3.09 -16.96
N VAL A 233 9.43 3.78 -16.16
CA VAL A 233 8.31 4.58 -16.67
C VAL A 233 8.77 5.72 -17.59
N ILE A 234 10.00 6.20 -17.44
CA ILE A 234 10.57 7.24 -18.29
C ILE A 234 10.69 6.77 -19.75
N ASP A 235 11.12 5.52 -19.95
CA ASP A 235 11.24 4.92 -21.26
C ASP A 235 9.86 4.63 -21.87
N GLU A 236 8.89 4.22 -21.05
CA GLU A 236 7.51 4.04 -21.46
C GLU A 236 6.87 5.36 -21.93
N ILE A 237 7.07 6.45 -21.16
CA ILE A 237 6.60 7.79 -21.53
C ILE A 237 7.27 8.24 -22.84
N ARG A 238 8.57 8.02 -23.00
CA ARG A 238 9.31 8.36 -24.24
C ARG A 238 8.71 7.64 -25.44
N ALA A 239 8.47 6.34 -25.33
CA ALA A 239 7.85 5.56 -26.41
C ALA A 239 6.44 6.05 -26.75
N GLU A 240 5.68 6.47 -25.74
CA GLU A 240 4.32 7.01 -25.95
C GLU A 240 4.37 8.38 -26.64
N ILE A 241 5.29 9.26 -26.26
CA ILE A 241 5.50 10.57 -26.93
C ILE A 241 5.78 10.34 -28.42
N GLU A 242 6.68 9.42 -28.79
CA GLU A 242 6.98 9.10 -30.17
C GLU A 242 5.78 8.50 -30.91
N ARG A 243 5.01 7.63 -30.26
CA ARG A 243 3.75 7.10 -30.81
C ARG A 243 2.74 8.20 -31.11
N LEU A 244 2.56 9.15 -30.18
CA LEU A 244 1.60 10.24 -30.34
C LEU A 244 2.03 11.21 -31.45
N LYS A 245 3.32 11.51 -31.59
CA LYS A 245 3.88 12.32 -32.69
C LYS A 245 3.59 11.69 -34.07
N THR A 246 3.81 10.38 -34.19
CA THR A 246 3.59 9.68 -35.47
C THR A 246 2.11 9.50 -35.83
N ALA A 247 1.23 9.44 -34.84
CA ALA A 247 -0.21 9.31 -35.08
C ALA A 247 -0.90 10.67 -35.39
N SER A 248 -0.17 11.77 -35.34
CA SER A 248 -0.64 13.13 -35.66
C SER A 248 -0.22 13.57 -37.05
N LEU A 249 0.49 12.71 -37.81
CA LEU A 249 0.85 12.84 -39.22
C LEU A 249 -0.15 12.07 -40.09
#